data_2c4c4c5a3085742193cc949a97e6ffd4
#
_entry.id   2c4c4c5a3085742193cc949a97e6ffd4
#
_cell.length_a   1.000
_cell.length_b   1.000
_cell.length_c   1.000
_cell.angle_alpha   90.00
_cell.angle_beta   90.00
_cell.angle_gamma   90.00
#
_symmetry.space_group_name_H-M   'P 1'
#
loop_
_entity.id
_entity.type
_entity.pdbx_description
1 polymer ?
#
loop_
_entity_poly.entity_id
_entity_poly.type
_entity_poly.pdbx_seq_one_letter_code
_entity_poly.pdbx_strand_id
1 'polypeptide(L)'
;MAAVRAFAQKGGLVLAVCNGFQIACEAGLLPGVLMRNSQLRFICRDVYLRVERSDTPFTRGYNAGQVIRVPVAHGEGNYIADGETIARLEGEGRVLFRYASPDGMVDPDWNHNGAMNAIAGIVSERGNVLGMMPHPENHVEAVLGCTDGRGLFAGLVDHFRQAA
;
A
#
# COMPACT_ATOMS: atom_id res chain seq x y z
N MET A 1 -16.30 -1.40 -12.31
CA MET A 1 -16.00 -2.08 -11.01
C MET A 1 -16.60 -3.49 -10.87
N ALA A 2 -17.77 -3.82 -11.46
CA ALA A 2 -18.36 -5.18 -11.32
C ALA A 2 -17.39 -6.31 -11.72
N ALA A 3 -16.70 -6.18 -12.86
CA ALA A 3 -15.72 -7.18 -13.33
C ALA A 3 -14.54 -7.33 -12.37
N VAL A 4 -14.00 -6.22 -11.81
CA VAL A 4 -12.90 -6.25 -10.83
C VAL A 4 -13.33 -6.94 -9.54
N ARG A 5 -14.53 -6.63 -9.04
CA ARG A 5 -15.08 -7.32 -7.86
C ARG A 5 -15.22 -8.83 -8.09
N ALA A 6 -15.80 -9.23 -9.23
CA ALA A 6 -15.95 -10.64 -9.56
C ALA A 6 -14.59 -11.35 -9.70
N PHE A 7 -13.58 -10.69 -10.26
CA PHE A 7 -12.22 -11.20 -10.35
C PHE A 7 -11.59 -11.39 -8.97
N ALA A 8 -11.67 -10.37 -8.10
CA ALA A 8 -11.16 -10.45 -6.73
C ALA A 8 -11.88 -11.53 -5.90
N GLN A 9 -13.22 -11.65 -6.05
CA GLN A 9 -14.01 -12.68 -5.37
C GLN A 9 -13.62 -14.11 -5.77
N LYS A 10 -13.12 -14.30 -7.01
CA LYS A 10 -12.57 -15.57 -7.49
C LYS A 10 -11.11 -15.82 -7.07
N GLY A 11 -10.53 -14.94 -6.25
CA GLY A 11 -9.15 -15.03 -5.77
C GLY A 11 -8.12 -14.36 -6.69
N GLY A 12 -8.55 -13.65 -7.72
CA GLY A 12 -7.64 -12.90 -8.59
C GLY A 12 -6.90 -11.80 -7.83
N LEU A 13 -5.60 -11.63 -8.11
CA LEU A 13 -4.79 -10.58 -7.47
C LEU A 13 -5.09 -9.20 -8.07
N VAL A 14 -5.36 -8.24 -7.20
CA VAL A 14 -5.62 -6.85 -7.56
C VAL A 14 -4.61 -5.95 -6.84
N LEU A 15 -3.84 -5.19 -7.61
CA LEU A 15 -2.99 -4.11 -7.11
C LEU A 15 -3.66 -2.78 -7.44
N ALA A 16 -4.06 -2.06 -6.40
CA ALA A 16 -4.79 -0.80 -6.47
C ALA A 16 -3.91 0.35 -5.95
N VAL A 17 -3.28 1.10 -6.87
CA VAL A 17 -2.34 2.18 -6.55
C VAL A 17 -3.02 3.53 -6.62
N CYS A 18 -2.78 4.40 -5.66
CA CYS A 18 -3.23 5.79 -5.58
C CYS A 18 -4.76 5.90 -5.76
N ASN A 19 -5.25 6.47 -6.85
CA ASN A 19 -6.68 6.50 -7.18
C ASN A 19 -7.31 5.10 -7.22
N GLY A 20 -6.55 4.07 -7.57
CA GLY A 20 -7.00 2.68 -7.49
C GLY A 20 -7.34 2.26 -6.06
N PHE A 21 -6.57 2.70 -5.06
CA PHE A 21 -6.85 2.44 -3.65
C PHE A 21 -8.13 3.15 -3.20
N GLN A 22 -8.31 4.42 -3.57
CA GLN A 22 -9.56 5.17 -3.32
C GLN A 22 -10.76 4.41 -3.87
N ILE A 23 -10.70 4.00 -5.14
CA ILE A 23 -11.75 3.23 -5.82
C ILE A 23 -11.98 1.86 -5.14
N ALA A 24 -10.91 1.19 -4.67
CA ALA A 24 -11.04 -0.09 -3.99
C ALA A 24 -11.78 0.04 -2.66
N CYS A 25 -11.56 1.13 -1.90
CA CYS A 25 -12.30 1.44 -0.69
C CYS A 25 -13.77 1.77 -1.00
N GLU A 26 -14.04 2.68 -1.93
CA GLU A 26 -15.41 3.04 -2.35
C GLU A 26 -16.18 1.83 -2.90
N ALA A 27 -15.49 0.94 -3.59
CA ALA A 27 -16.06 -0.31 -4.10
C ALA A 27 -16.29 -1.38 -3.02
N GLY A 28 -15.87 -1.17 -1.77
CA GLY A 28 -15.97 -2.16 -0.69
C GLY A 28 -15.07 -3.38 -0.87
N LEU A 29 -14.00 -3.26 -1.67
CA LEU A 29 -12.95 -4.29 -1.78
C LEU A 29 -11.94 -4.19 -0.63
N LEU A 30 -11.78 -2.99 -0.08
CA LEU A 30 -10.95 -2.68 1.07
C LEU A 30 -11.75 -1.83 2.07
N PRO A 31 -11.50 -1.95 3.37
CA PRO A 31 -12.17 -1.13 4.38
C PRO A 31 -11.58 0.28 4.44
N GLY A 32 -12.30 1.23 5.05
CA GLY A 32 -11.86 2.59 5.25
C GLY A 32 -12.09 3.50 4.04
N VAL A 33 -11.49 4.68 4.07
CA VAL A 33 -11.63 5.74 3.07
C VAL A 33 -10.35 6.57 2.98
N LEU A 34 -10.07 7.11 1.80
CA LEU A 34 -8.99 8.07 1.58
C LEU A 34 -9.57 9.49 1.58
N MET A 35 -9.14 10.29 2.54
CA MET A 35 -9.56 11.68 2.70
C MET A 35 -8.48 12.64 2.21
N ARG A 36 -8.81 13.93 2.15
CA ARG A 36 -7.82 14.98 1.87
C ARG A 36 -6.66 14.89 2.84
N ASN A 37 -5.45 15.11 2.31
CA ASN A 37 -4.24 15.21 3.12
C ASN A 37 -4.46 16.18 4.29
N SER A 38 -3.95 15.87 5.47
CA SER A 38 -4.16 16.68 6.68
C SER A 38 -3.76 18.14 6.53
N GLN A 39 -2.79 18.44 5.66
CA GLN A 39 -2.34 19.80 5.36
C GLN A 39 -3.12 20.47 4.22
N LEU A 40 -4.16 19.84 3.67
CA LEU A 40 -4.98 20.31 2.53
C LEU A 40 -4.16 20.66 1.28
N ARG A 41 -2.98 20.06 1.11
CA ARG A 41 -2.06 20.30 0.00
C ARG A 41 -1.86 19.04 -0.81
N PHE A 42 -1.61 19.22 -2.10
CA PHE A 42 -1.10 18.14 -2.96
C PHE A 42 0.36 17.85 -2.56
N ILE A 43 0.66 16.57 -2.35
CA ILE A 43 1.99 16.10 -1.98
C ILE A 43 2.56 15.34 -3.19
N CYS A 44 3.72 15.79 -3.69
CA CYS A 44 4.47 15.14 -4.75
C CYS A 44 5.94 15.07 -4.32
N ARG A 45 6.36 13.89 -3.86
CA ARG A 45 7.72 13.66 -3.34
C ARG A 45 7.99 12.18 -3.12
N ASP A 46 9.25 11.81 -2.96
CA ASP A 46 9.61 10.51 -2.43
C ASP A 46 9.26 10.42 -0.94
N VAL A 47 8.76 9.24 -0.54
CA VAL A 47 8.50 8.86 0.85
C VAL A 47 9.17 7.53 1.13
N TYR A 48 9.42 7.27 2.41
CA TYR A 48 9.92 5.98 2.87
C TYR A 48 8.78 5.16 3.44
N LEU A 49 8.77 3.88 3.07
CA LEU A 49 7.79 2.92 3.55
C LEU A 49 8.50 1.79 4.26
N ARG A 50 8.04 1.45 5.46
CA ARG A 50 8.42 0.21 6.11
C ARG A 50 7.49 -0.90 5.65
N VAL A 51 8.07 -2.02 5.24
CA VAL A 51 7.36 -3.26 4.91
C VAL A 51 7.04 -3.99 6.21
N GLU A 52 5.76 -4.14 6.56
CA GLU A 52 5.36 -4.73 7.83
C GLU A 52 5.48 -6.27 7.85
N ARG A 53 5.25 -6.91 6.71
CA ARG A 53 5.37 -8.37 6.55
C ARG A 53 5.78 -8.73 5.12
N SER A 54 6.41 -9.90 4.92
CA SER A 54 6.98 -10.36 3.64
C SER A 54 6.37 -11.65 3.09
N ASP A 55 5.31 -12.17 3.68
CA ASP A 55 4.70 -13.46 3.38
C ASP A 55 3.44 -13.38 2.49
N THR A 56 3.21 -12.22 1.85
CA THR A 56 2.09 -12.02 0.92
C THR A 56 2.55 -12.02 -0.53
N PRO A 57 1.67 -12.27 -1.52
CA PRO A 57 2.02 -12.15 -2.94
C PRO A 57 2.61 -10.78 -3.31
N PHE A 58 2.22 -9.72 -2.60
CA PHE A 58 2.64 -8.34 -2.88
C PHE A 58 3.95 -7.95 -2.19
N THR A 59 4.36 -8.65 -1.15
CA THR A 59 5.50 -8.26 -0.31
C THR A 59 6.63 -9.29 -0.27
N ARG A 60 6.46 -10.48 -0.84
CA ARG A 60 7.47 -11.55 -0.84
C ARG A 60 8.81 -11.19 -1.52
N GLY A 61 8.83 -10.13 -2.33
CA GLY A 61 10.06 -9.59 -2.92
C GLY A 61 10.84 -8.66 -1.97
N TYR A 62 10.39 -8.51 -0.71
CA TYR A 62 11.02 -7.70 0.33
C TYR A 62 11.26 -8.53 1.59
N ASN A 63 12.03 -7.97 2.52
CA ASN A 63 12.14 -8.48 3.89
C ASN A 63 11.19 -7.72 4.82
N ALA A 64 10.65 -8.38 5.84
CA ALA A 64 9.90 -7.70 6.89
C ALA A 64 10.82 -6.68 7.61
N GLY A 65 10.32 -5.47 7.85
CA GLY A 65 11.10 -4.35 8.38
C GLY A 65 11.96 -3.61 7.35
N GLN A 66 12.04 -4.09 6.11
CA GLN A 66 12.76 -3.39 5.05
C GLN A 66 12.13 -2.02 4.79
N VAL A 67 12.98 -1.01 4.63
CA VAL A 67 12.56 0.33 4.20
C VAL A 67 12.77 0.46 2.70
N ILE A 68 11.73 0.91 2.01
CA ILE A 68 11.75 1.20 0.58
C ILE A 68 11.41 2.66 0.32
N ARG A 69 12.02 3.26 -0.68
CA ARG A 69 11.75 4.62 -1.13
C ARG A 69 10.89 4.58 -2.39
N VAL A 70 9.72 5.22 -2.34
CA VAL A 70 8.78 5.29 -3.48
C VAL A 70 8.10 6.66 -3.50
N PRO A 71 7.69 7.19 -4.67
CA PRO A 71 7.04 8.48 -4.73
C PRO A 71 5.57 8.43 -4.36
N VAL A 72 5.06 9.56 -3.88
CA VAL A 72 3.62 9.88 -3.77
C VAL A 72 3.29 11.09 -4.64
N ALA A 73 2.08 11.13 -5.20
CA ALA A 73 1.55 12.24 -5.97
C ALA A 73 0.03 12.31 -5.78
N HIS A 74 -0.44 12.90 -4.66
CA HIS A 74 -1.85 12.91 -4.32
C HIS A 74 -2.27 14.09 -3.43
N GLY A 75 -3.54 14.52 -3.57
CA GLY A 75 -4.20 15.47 -2.68
C GLY A 75 -5.06 14.78 -1.60
N GLU A 76 -5.39 13.51 -1.81
CA GLU A 76 -6.31 12.70 -1.00
C GLU A 76 -5.68 11.34 -0.70
N GLY A 77 -4.70 11.32 0.21
CA GLY A 77 -3.98 10.11 0.61
C GLY A 77 -4.08 9.79 2.10
N ASN A 78 -4.88 10.57 2.84
CA ASN A 78 -5.09 10.39 4.26
C ASN A 78 -6.06 9.23 4.51
N TYR A 79 -5.52 8.05 4.82
CA TYR A 79 -6.32 6.87 5.13
C TYR A 79 -7.00 7.01 6.49
N ILE A 80 -8.32 6.84 6.52
CA ILE A 80 -9.15 6.91 7.72
C ILE A 80 -10.10 5.70 7.77
N ALA A 81 -10.27 5.15 8.96
CA ALA A 81 -11.27 4.13 9.26
C ALA A 81 -11.74 4.28 10.72
N ASP A 82 -12.84 3.65 11.08
CA ASP A 82 -13.27 3.56 12.47
C ASP A 82 -12.28 2.74 13.32
N GLY A 83 -12.36 2.90 14.65
CA GLY A 83 -11.43 2.26 15.57
C GLY A 83 -11.48 0.74 15.54
N GLU A 84 -12.64 0.13 15.29
CA GLU A 84 -12.79 -1.32 15.17
C GLU A 84 -12.10 -1.83 13.90
N THR A 85 -12.28 -1.15 12.78
CA THR A 85 -11.61 -1.46 11.51
C THR A 85 -10.09 -1.34 11.65
N ILE A 86 -9.58 -0.28 12.30
CA ILE A 86 -8.14 -0.13 12.54
C ILE A 86 -7.62 -1.28 13.41
N ALA A 87 -8.29 -1.58 14.53
CA ALA A 87 -7.88 -2.66 15.43
C ALA A 87 -7.86 -4.02 14.71
N ARG A 88 -8.82 -4.28 13.83
CA ARG A 88 -8.87 -5.50 13.02
C ARG A 88 -7.75 -5.55 11.98
N LEU A 89 -7.49 -4.47 11.25
CA LEU A 89 -6.37 -4.41 10.29
C LEU A 89 -5.03 -4.68 10.97
N GLU A 90 -4.84 -4.12 12.16
CA GLU A 90 -3.62 -4.33 12.96
C GLU A 90 -3.53 -5.77 13.47
N GLY A 91 -4.59 -6.26 14.10
CA GLY A 91 -4.62 -7.60 14.72
C GLY A 91 -4.52 -8.75 13.71
N GLU A 92 -5.02 -8.56 12.50
CA GLU A 92 -4.94 -9.53 11.41
C GLU A 92 -3.67 -9.37 10.56
N GLY A 93 -2.80 -8.40 10.85
CA GLY A 93 -1.58 -8.10 10.09
C GLY A 93 -1.87 -7.69 8.65
N ARG A 94 -2.93 -6.94 8.42
CA ARG A 94 -3.37 -6.50 7.08
C ARG A 94 -2.81 -5.16 6.66
N VAL A 95 -2.09 -4.47 7.52
CA VAL A 95 -1.28 -3.32 7.14
C VAL A 95 0.02 -3.86 6.55
N LEU A 96 0.26 -3.64 5.26
CA LEU A 96 1.48 -4.12 4.59
C LEU A 96 2.58 -3.09 4.51
N PHE A 97 2.20 -1.80 4.44
CA PHE A 97 3.15 -0.69 4.33
C PHE A 97 2.76 0.46 5.25
N ARG A 98 3.76 1.02 5.94
CA ARG A 98 3.60 2.25 6.72
C ARG A 98 4.55 3.33 6.24
N TYR A 99 4.12 4.57 6.29
CA TYR A 99 5.03 5.71 6.19
C TYR A 99 6.01 5.67 7.36
N ALA A 100 7.30 5.83 7.06
CA ALA A 100 8.36 5.72 8.03
C ALA A 100 9.51 6.68 7.72
N SER A 101 10.44 6.84 8.65
CA SER A 101 11.72 7.48 8.42
C SER A 101 12.63 6.61 7.53
N PRO A 102 13.74 7.14 7.00
CA PRO A 102 14.74 6.33 6.32
C PRO A 102 15.29 5.16 7.17
N ASP A 103 15.25 5.29 8.49
CA ASP A 103 15.69 4.26 9.45
C ASP A 103 14.55 3.29 9.82
N GLY A 104 13.37 3.43 9.24
CA GLY A 104 12.22 2.55 9.46
C GLY A 104 11.40 2.87 10.71
N MET A 105 11.62 3.99 11.37
CA MET A 105 10.79 4.42 12.49
C MET A 105 9.47 5.01 11.99
N VAL A 106 8.36 4.53 12.53
CA VAL A 106 7.03 5.10 12.28
C VAL A 106 6.86 6.31 13.19
N ASP A 107 6.99 7.49 12.60
CA ASP A 107 6.96 8.78 13.29
C ASP A 107 6.01 9.73 12.54
N PRO A 108 5.24 10.58 13.27
CA PRO A 108 4.34 11.57 12.67
C PRO A 108 5.00 12.50 11.64
N ASP A 109 6.27 12.83 11.81
CA ASP A 109 7.02 13.73 10.91
C ASP A 109 7.19 13.13 9.49
N TRP A 110 7.12 11.80 9.38
CA TRP A 110 7.22 11.08 8.11
C TRP A 110 5.85 10.69 7.53
N ASN A 111 4.78 10.90 8.28
CA ASN A 111 3.40 10.66 7.85
C ASN A 111 2.79 11.93 7.23
N HIS A 112 3.30 12.32 6.08
CA HIS A 112 3.02 13.61 5.45
C HIS A 112 1.55 13.85 5.08
N ASN A 113 0.75 12.81 4.89
CA ASN A 113 -0.67 12.94 4.51
C ASN A 113 -1.64 12.82 5.71
N GLY A 114 -1.14 12.42 6.88
CA GLY A 114 -1.93 12.31 8.11
C GLY A 114 -2.69 10.99 8.25
N ALA A 115 -2.34 9.96 7.46
CA ALA A 115 -3.00 8.65 7.52
C ALA A 115 -2.97 8.05 8.92
N MET A 116 -4.09 7.46 9.37
CA MET A 116 -4.17 6.79 10.68
C MET A 116 -3.08 5.71 10.78
N ASN A 117 -2.39 5.66 11.92
CA ASN A 117 -1.28 4.74 12.20
C ASN A 117 -0.19 4.72 11.11
N ALA A 118 -0.03 5.85 10.39
CA ALA A 118 0.87 5.98 9.24
C ALA A 118 0.63 4.92 8.14
N ILE A 119 -0.59 4.42 8.00
CA ILE A 119 -0.96 3.41 7.01
C ILE A 119 -0.76 3.95 5.59
N ALA A 120 0.16 3.33 4.84
CA ALA A 120 0.42 3.64 3.45
C ALA A 120 -0.22 2.63 2.49
N GLY A 121 -0.46 1.39 2.97
CA GLY A 121 -1.11 0.34 2.20
C GLY A 121 -1.62 -0.81 3.05
N ILE A 122 -2.79 -1.33 2.65
CA ILE A 122 -3.50 -2.43 3.32
C ILE A 122 -3.88 -3.52 2.33
N VAL A 123 -4.05 -4.74 2.84
CA VAL A 123 -4.52 -5.88 2.05
C VAL A 123 -5.92 -6.32 2.48
N SER A 124 -6.69 -6.85 1.54
CA SER A 124 -8.01 -7.43 1.80
C SER A 124 -7.91 -8.62 2.77
N GLU A 125 -9.01 -9.00 3.40
CA GLU A 125 -9.12 -10.14 4.30
C GLU A 125 -8.61 -11.44 3.66
N ARG A 126 -8.86 -11.64 2.36
CA ARG A 126 -8.38 -12.79 1.59
C ARG A 126 -6.92 -12.68 1.13
N GLY A 127 -6.25 -11.56 1.39
CA GLY A 127 -4.87 -11.34 1.00
C GLY A 127 -4.63 -11.09 -0.50
N ASN A 128 -5.66 -10.94 -1.32
CA ASN A 128 -5.57 -10.86 -2.77
C ASN A 128 -5.85 -9.48 -3.38
N VAL A 129 -6.22 -8.49 -2.59
CA VAL A 129 -6.38 -7.09 -3.03
C VAL A 129 -5.47 -6.21 -2.19
N LEU A 130 -4.45 -5.62 -2.77
CA LEU A 130 -3.62 -4.60 -2.13
C LEU A 130 -4.05 -3.22 -2.59
N GLY A 131 -4.34 -2.32 -1.64
CA GLY A 131 -4.47 -0.89 -1.88
C GLY A 131 -3.31 -0.13 -1.24
N MET A 132 -2.67 0.77 -1.98
CA MET A 132 -1.61 1.63 -1.46
C MET A 132 -1.60 3.00 -2.15
N MET A 133 -1.26 4.06 -1.40
CA MET A 133 -1.20 5.41 -1.97
C MET A 133 0.10 5.71 -2.72
N PRO A 134 1.28 5.26 -2.26
CA PRO A 134 2.53 5.43 -3.00
C PRO A 134 2.56 4.65 -4.31
N HIS A 135 3.41 5.12 -5.23
CA HIS A 135 3.57 4.62 -6.60
C HIS A 135 4.85 3.78 -6.76
N PRO A 136 4.85 2.48 -6.43
CA PRO A 136 6.03 1.64 -6.59
C PRO A 136 6.45 1.48 -8.05
N GLU A 137 5.52 1.60 -9.02
CA GLU A 137 5.78 1.49 -10.45
C GLU A 137 6.72 2.56 -10.98
N ASN A 138 6.82 3.70 -10.30
CA ASN A 138 7.71 4.79 -10.69
C ASN A 138 9.14 4.61 -10.18
N HIS A 139 9.42 3.59 -9.36
CA HIS A 139 10.76 3.25 -8.86
C HIS A 139 11.10 1.78 -9.13
N VAL A 140 11.05 1.38 -10.41
CA VAL A 140 11.33 0.00 -10.86
C VAL A 140 12.59 -0.12 -11.71
N GLU A 141 13.12 1.00 -12.24
CA GLU A 141 14.30 1.04 -13.11
C GLU A 141 15.32 2.07 -12.62
N ALA A 142 16.59 1.75 -12.75
CA ALA A 142 17.69 2.64 -12.30
C ALA A 142 17.65 4.02 -12.95
N VAL A 143 17.18 4.13 -14.19
CA VAL A 143 17.02 5.42 -14.90
C VAL A 143 16.00 6.35 -14.21
N LEU A 144 15.08 5.79 -13.41
CA LEU A 144 14.11 6.54 -12.60
C LEU A 144 14.70 7.01 -11.25
N GLY A 145 15.99 6.71 -10.98
CA GLY A 145 16.70 7.14 -9.79
C GLY A 145 16.56 6.22 -8.57
N CYS A 146 15.70 5.20 -8.65
CA CYS A 146 15.50 4.21 -7.58
C CYS A 146 14.88 2.92 -8.15
N THR A 147 15.13 1.78 -7.50
CA THR A 147 14.59 0.48 -7.90
C THR A 147 13.80 -0.20 -6.80
N ASP A 148 13.51 0.49 -5.71
CA ASP A 148 12.91 -0.09 -4.50
C ASP A 148 11.48 -0.62 -4.73
N GLY A 149 10.73 -0.03 -5.67
CA GLY A 149 9.41 -0.52 -6.07
C GLY A 149 9.42 -1.86 -6.80
N ARG A 150 10.59 -2.27 -7.35
CA ARG A 150 10.72 -3.50 -8.14
C ARG A 150 10.34 -4.76 -7.37
N GLY A 151 10.62 -4.78 -6.05
CA GLY A 151 10.34 -5.95 -5.21
C GLY A 151 8.87 -6.35 -5.20
N LEU A 152 7.94 -5.38 -5.27
CA LEU A 152 6.51 -5.67 -5.34
C LEU A 152 6.15 -6.46 -6.60
N PHE A 153 6.64 -6.00 -7.76
CA PHE A 153 6.34 -6.66 -9.04
C PHE A 153 7.06 -8.00 -9.19
N ALA A 154 8.30 -8.11 -8.69
CA ALA A 154 9.03 -9.37 -8.64
C ALA A 154 8.28 -10.41 -7.80
N GLY A 155 7.77 -10.00 -6.62
CA GLY A 155 6.95 -10.85 -5.77
C GLY A 155 5.69 -11.38 -6.45
N LEU A 156 4.99 -10.53 -7.20
CA LEU A 156 3.82 -10.93 -7.99
C LEU A 156 4.19 -11.95 -9.09
N VAL A 157 5.27 -11.71 -9.85
CA VAL A 157 5.74 -12.63 -10.88
C VAL A 157 6.09 -13.99 -10.28
N ASP A 158 6.80 -14.02 -9.15
CA ASP A 158 7.17 -15.25 -8.47
C ASP A 158 5.96 -15.99 -7.90
N HIS A 159 4.94 -15.27 -7.45
CA HIS A 159 3.68 -15.90 -7.03
C HIS A 159 3.02 -16.67 -8.17
N PHE A 160 2.91 -16.09 -9.37
CA PHE A 160 2.31 -16.74 -10.51
C PHE A 160 3.15 -17.92 -11.03
N ARG A 161 4.49 -17.83 -10.95
CA ARG A 161 5.37 -18.95 -11.33
C ARG A 161 5.23 -20.16 -10.41
N GLN A 162 4.93 -19.94 -9.13
CA GLN A 162 4.74 -21.03 -8.16
C GLN A 162 3.34 -21.65 -8.23
N ALA A 163 2.36 -20.92 -8.77
CA ALA A 163 0.98 -21.38 -8.92
C ALA A 163 0.71 -22.11 -10.27
N ALA A 164 1.66 -22.07 -11.19
CA ALA A 164 1.60 -22.74 -12.51
C ALA A 164 2.24 -24.13 -12.46
#